data_1f03c61753ffe2a97007faa52719abda
#
_entry.id   1f03c61753ffe2a97007faa52719abda
#
_cell.length_a   1.000
_cell.length_b   1.000
_cell.length_c   1.000
_cell.angle_alpha   90.00
_cell.angle_beta   90.00
_cell.angle_gamma   90.00
#
_symmetry.space_group_name_H-M   'P 1'
#
loop_
_entity.id
_entity.type
_entity.pdbx_description
1 polymer ?
#
loop_
_entity_poly.entity_id
_entity_poly.type
_entity_poly.pdbx_seq_one_letter_code
_entity_poly.pdbx_strand_id
1 'polypeptide(L)'
;MIKDPHIRPKHAQSIDPGLTRRQFMQTAEWAAGAALTAGSLLTATSRIAAPAILKGTKLHLLKIPNFVPPADEELRRQAGEWGKQMGVQVTIENIKTNNDHQPSIEAALASGTGPDIIQMLHSWPHLYADGCVEVDDVAEKVEQPYGGYYKQIRDVCVVQGRYKAVPHEIRPFAMNYREDWFKEVGAEKFPETWEEFRQLGKLLKDQGRPFGQTLGHAVTDAPAFVYPYLWSFGGKEVEEDGKTVALDSPETLQAVEFMVALWKEAFDETGLAWEDVSNNRAFLTQQISCTLNPISIYFIAKQQNPDLARRIHHAAIPAGPAGRFQANVTSEHAIMKYSQNAEAAKEFILFLMDTSNYYKWFEVSEGFSLAPGPGHETHPMWHKDPRILGFKDLGNLGRAIGHPGPPSRNAAEALSKYLIVDVFARAVQGETPKKAIAWGVNELRKIYKS
;
A
#
# COMPACT_ATOMS: atom_id res chain seq x y z
N MET A 1 46.18 -41.25 4.66
CA MET A 1 46.32 -41.73 6.07
C MET A 1 45.49 -40.78 6.91
N ILE A 2 44.43 -41.10 7.60
CA ILE A 2 43.89 -42.31 8.20
C ILE A 2 42.34 -42.16 8.10
N LYS A 3 41.70 -43.26 7.72
CA LYS A 3 40.27 -43.60 7.83
C LYS A 3 39.83 -43.56 9.34
N ASP A 4 38.59 -43.24 9.72
CA ASP A 4 37.27 -43.89 9.59
C ASP A 4 36.70 -44.11 10.99
N PRO A 5 35.55 -44.63 11.28
CA PRO A 5 34.19 -44.52 10.74
C PRO A 5 33.09 -44.48 11.82
N HIS A 6 31.81 -44.48 11.36
CA HIS A 6 30.58 -44.97 12.02
C HIS A 6 29.82 -44.08 13.03
N ILE A 7 28.64 -43.56 12.57
CA ILE A 7 27.38 -43.75 13.28
C ILE A 7 26.24 -43.81 12.24
N ARG A 8 25.49 -44.93 12.24
CA ARG A 8 24.27 -45.14 11.45
C ARG A 8 23.07 -44.58 12.21
N PRO A 9 22.05 -44.03 11.54
CA PRO A 9 20.76 -43.72 12.17
C PRO A 9 19.87 -44.97 12.18
N LYS A 10 19.16 -45.18 13.29
CA LYS A 10 18.17 -46.23 13.48
C LYS A 10 16.81 -45.82 12.96
N HIS A 11 16.23 -46.71 12.14
CA HIS A 11 14.83 -47.05 11.96
C HIS A 11 13.76 -45.93 11.85
N ALA A 12 13.38 -45.66 10.60
CA ALA A 12 12.04 -45.20 10.25
C ALA A 12 11.10 -46.37 10.28
N GLN A 13 10.05 -46.33 11.10
CA GLN A 13 8.91 -47.24 11.03
C GLN A 13 7.96 -46.76 9.92
N SER A 14 7.63 -47.69 9.04
CA SER A 14 6.65 -47.55 7.97
C SER A 14 5.24 -47.40 8.55
N ILE A 15 4.51 -46.39 8.11
CA ILE A 15 3.07 -46.25 8.36
C ILE A 15 2.33 -46.95 7.23
N ASP A 16 1.47 -47.92 7.65
CA ASP A 16 0.60 -48.74 6.80
C ASP A 16 -0.55 -47.89 6.21
N PRO A 17 -0.82 -47.92 4.91
CA PRO A 17 -1.91 -47.15 4.29
C PRO A 17 -3.17 -48.02 4.16
N GLY A 18 -3.92 -48.19 5.26
CA GLY A 18 -5.10 -49.07 5.21
C GLY A 18 -6.21 -48.86 6.22
N LEU A 19 -6.53 -47.61 6.61
CA LEU A 19 -7.71 -47.34 7.43
C LEU A 19 -8.75 -46.53 6.69
N THR A 20 -9.90 -47.13 6.37
CA THR A 20 -11.05 -46.50 5.73
C THR A 20 -11.80 -45.61 6.72
N ARG A 21 -12.44 -44.56 6.19
CA ARG A 21 -13.24 -43.54 6.90
C ARG A 21 -14.30 -44.12 7.85
N ARG A 22 -14.64 -45.40 7.74
CA ARG A 22 -15.63 -46.12 8.57
C ARG A 22 -15.03 -46.65 9.86
N GLN A 23 -13.74 -46.90 9.90
CA GLN A 23 -13.04 -47.43 11.11
C GLN A 23 -12.65 -46.29 12.06
N PHE A 24 -12.53 -45.06 11.59
CA PHE A 24 -12.26 -43.90 12.47
C PHE A 24 -13.49 -43.46 13.29
N MET A 25 -14.71 -43.83 12.86
CA MET A 25 -15.95 -43.48 13.56
C MET A 25 -16.37 -44.52 14.63
N GLN A 26 -15.73 -45.67 14.70
CA GLN A 26 -16.09 -46.72 15.68
C GLN A 26 -15.24 -46.75 16.96
N THR A 27 -14.19 -45.93 17.04
CA THR A 27 -13.35 -45.83 18.26
C THR A 27 -13.77 -44.72 19.24
N ALA A 28 -14.83 -43.97 18.94
CA ALA A 28 -15.33 -42.85 19.75
C ALA A 28 -16.49 -43.22 20.71
N GLU A 29 -16.95 -44.49 20.77
CA GLU A 29 -18.14 -44.87 21.55
C GLU A 29 -17.88 -45.70 22.82
N TRP A 30 -16.65 -45.88 23.28
CA TRP A 30 -16.37 -46.65 24.53
C TRP A 30 -15.58 -45.85 25.57
N ALA A 31 -16.18 -44.76 26.07
CA ALA A 31 -15.76 -44.14 27.35
C ALA A 31 -16.90 -43.32 27.97
N ALA A 32 -18.02 -43.94 28.22
CA ALA A 32 -19.05 -43.38 29.07
C ALA A 32 -19.49 -44.44 30.09
N GLY A 33 -18.87 -44.43 31.27
CA GLY A 33 -19.29 -45.25 32.41
C GLY A 33 -18.36 -45.13 33.61
N ALA A 34 -18.90 -44.52 34.68
CA ALA A 34 -18.48 -44.54 36.09
C ALA A 34 -17.41 -43.49 36.52
N ALA A 35 -17.81 -42.43 37.21
CA ALA A 35 -17.80 -42.28 38.66
C ALA A 35 -18.26 -40.88 39.08
N LEU A 36 -19.26 -40.85 39.90
CA LEU A 36 -19.74 -39.70 40.70
C LEU A 36 -18.74 -39.44 41.86
N THR A 37 -18.56 -38.14 42.11
CA THR A 37 -18.23 -37.41 43.36
C THR A 37 -16.92 -36.64 43.29
N ALA A 38 -17.05 -35.36 43.27
CA ALA A 38 -16.41 -34.31 44.06
C ALA A 38 -16.24 -33.00 43.25
N GLY A 39 -16.91 -31.97 43.73
CA GLY A 39 -16.53 -30.55 43.64
C GLY A 39 -15.98 -30.02 42.32
N SER A 40 -16.81 -29.78 41.33
CA SER A 40 -16.38 -29.07 40.11
C SER A 40 -16.70 -27.58 40.25
N LEU A 41 -15.67 -26.79 40.47
CA LEU A 41 -15.67 -25.41 40.06
C LEU A 41 -15.73 -25.41 38.52
N LEU A 42 -16.92 -25.25 37.97
CA LEU A 42 -17.16 -24.94 36.58
C LEU A 42 -16.60 -23.53 36.32
N THR A 43 -15.38 -23.44 35.82
CA THR A 43 -14.95 -22.26 35.03
C THR A 43 -15.78 -22.28 33.76
N ALA A 44 -16.91 -21.60 33.80
CA ALA A 44 -17.65 -21.23 32.62
C ALA A 44 -16.76 -20.24 31.86
N THR A 45 -15.96 -20.75 30.91
CA THR A 45 -15.47 -19.91 29.84
C THR A 45 -16.71 -19.49 29.04
N SER A 46 -17.25 -18.33 29.39
CA SER A 46 -18.26 -17.66 28.58
C SER A 46 -17.59 -17.41 27.21
N ARG A 47 -17.84 -18.32 26.26
CA ARG A 47 -17.72 -17.97 24.86
C ARG A 47 -18.74 -16.85 24.67
N ILE A 48 -18.27 -15.61 24.63
CA ILE A 48 -19.08 -14.50 24.12
C ILE A 48 -19.35 -14.93 22.67
N ALA A 49 -20.58 -15.42 22.44
CA ALA A 49 -21.02 -15.69 21.07
C ALA A 49 -20.93 -14.36 20.33
N ALA A 50 -20.22 -14.34 19.22
CA ALA A 50 -20.22 -13.17 18.35
C ALA A 50 -21.69 -12.79 18.07
N PRO A 51 -22.06 -11.49 18.16
CA PRO A 51 -23.43 -11.08 17.93
C PRO A 51 -23.87 -11.56 16.53
N ALA A 52 -25.03 -12.21 16.48
CA ALA A 52 -25.56 -12.74 15.23
C ALA A 52 -25.80 -11.57 14.26
N ILE A 53 -25.21 -11.65 13.07
CA ILE A 53 -25.50 -10.68 12.00
C ILE A 53 -26.98 -10.76 11.67
N LEU A 54 -27.70 -9.66 11.81
CA LEU A 54 -29.12 -9.60 11.54
C LEU A 54 -29.37 -9.68 10.02
N LYS A 55 -30.23 -10.59 9.60
CA LYS A 55 -30.69 -10.64 8.20
C LYS A 55 -31.32 -9.30 7.81
N GLY A 56 -30.97 -8.79 6.62
CA GLY A 56 -31.41 -7.49 6.13
C GLY A 56 -30.50 -6.32 6.52
N THR A 57 -29.40 -6.58 7.25
CA THR A 57 -28.38 -5.56 7.50
C THR A 57 -27.90 -4.95 6.18
N LYS A 58 -27.74 -3.63 6.16
CA LYS A 58 -27.12 -2.90 5.05
C LYS A 58 -25.73 -2.50 5.48
N LEU A 59 -24.73 -2.94 4.73
CA LEU A 59 -23.33 -2.62 4.96
C LEU A 59 -22.81 -1.74 3.81
N HIS A 60 -22.13 -0.65 4.15
CA HIS A 60 -21.64 0.33 3.19
C HIS A 60 -20.11 0.47 3.29
N LEU A 61 -19.41 0.21 2.18
CA LEU A 61 -17.97 0.42 2.00
C LEU A 61 -17.73 1.60 1.05
N LEU A 62 -17.03 2.63 1.53
CA LEU A 62 -16.51 3.74 0.71
C LEU A 62 -15.05 3.50 0.36
N LYS A 63 -14.69 3.65 -0.92
CA LYS A 63 -13.33 3.46 -1.40
C LYS A 63 -13.00 4.33 -2.63
N ILE A 64 -11.71 4.46 -2.94
CA ILE A 64 -11.27 4.98 -4.24
C ILE A 64 -11.42 3.90 -5.32
N PRO A 65 -11.73 4.27 -6.58
CA PRO A 65 -11.76 3.30 -7.67
C PRO A 65 -10.39 2.68 -7.89
N ASN A 66 -10.36 1.40 -8.27
CA ASN A 66 -9.12 0.74 -8.64
C ASN A 66 -8.70 1.13 -10.06
N PHE A 67 -7.41 1.40 -10.27
CA PHE A 67 -6.87 1.71 -11.60
C PHE A 67 -6.81 0.48 -12.53
N VAL A 68 -7.08 -0.71 -11.97
CA VAL A 68 -7.26 -1.97 -12.69
C VAL A 68 -8.74 -2.40 -12.52
N PRO A 69 -9.64 -2.05 -13.44
CA PRO A 69 -11.08 -2.22 -13.28
C PRO A 69 -11.54 -3.64 -12.92
N PRO A 70 -10.93 -4.74 -13.43
CA PRO A 70 -11.28 -6.09 -13.00
C PRO A 70 -11.18 -6.34 -11.49
N ALA A 71 -10.30 -5.61 -10.77
CA ALA A 71 -10.20 -5.72 -9.32
C ALA A 71 -11.46 -5.17 -8.62
N ASP A 72 -12.04 -4.07 -9.12
CA ASP A 72 -13.32 -3.55 -8.61
C ASP A 72 -14.50 -4.49 -8.94
N GLU A 73 -14.48 -5.12 -10.10
CA GLU A 73 -15.52 -6.10 -10.51
C GLU A 73 -15.48 -7.33 -9.61
N GLU A 74 -14.29 -7.87 -9.35
CA GLU A 74 -14.10 -9.02 -8.46
C GLU A 74 -14.51 -8.68 -7.02
N LEU A 75 -14.14 -7.50 -6.51
CA LEU A 75 -14.59 -7.06 -5.19
C LEU A 75 -16.11 -7.00 -5.09
N ARG A 76 -16.80 -6.45 -6.10
CA ARG A 76 -18.29 -6.43 -6.13
C ARG A 76 -18.89 -7.82 -6.21
N ARG A 77 -18.27 -8.72 -6.97
CA ARG A 77 -18.70 -10.13 -7.06
C ARG A 77 -18.60 -10.82 -5.69
N GLN A 78 -17.47 -10.64 -4.99
CA GLN A 78 -17.25 -11.20 -3.66
C GLN A 78 -18.23 -10.61 -2.64
N ALA A 79 -18.43 -9.30 -2.66
CA ALA A 79 -19.42 -8.63 -1.79
C ALA A 79 -20.84 -9.17 -2.01
N GLY A 80 -21.23 -9.40 -3.26
CA GLY A 80 -22.52 -10.00 -3.60
C GLY A 80 -22.65 -11.45 -3.17
N GLU A 81 -21.58 -12.24 -3.24
CA GLU A 81 -21.52 -13.62 -2.77
C GLU A 81 -21.68 -13.69 -1.24
N TRP A 82 -20.86 -12.94 -0.50
CA TRP A 82 -20.94 -12.87 0.95
C TRP A 82 -22.30 -12.34 1.41
N GLY A 83 -22.80 -11.29 0.77
CA GLY A 83 -24.11 -10.72 1.11
C GLY A 83 -25.25 -11.71 0.97
N LYS A 84 -25.25 -12.56 -0.07
CA LYS A 84 -26.23 -13.66 -0.24
C LYS A 84 -26.10 -14.70 0.86
N GLN A 85 -24.88 -15.09 1.22
CA GLN A 85 -24.61 -16.11 2.25
C GLN A 85 -25.08 -15.63 3.63
N MET A 86 -24.83 -14.36 3.96
CA MET A 86 -25.10 -13.79 5.28
C MET A 86 -26.48 -13.13 5.39
N GLY A 87 -27.19 -12.93 4.28
CA GLY A 87 -28.45 -12.19 4.25
C GLY A 87 -28.24 -10.68 4.46
N VAL A 88 -27.08 -10.13 4.03
CA VAL A 88 -26.66 -8.74 4.16
C VAL A 88 -26.67 -8.08 2.78
N GLN A 89 -27.12 -6.83 2.69
CA GLN A 89 -26.97 -6.02 1.50
C GLN A 89 -25.69 -5.20 1.59
N VAL A 90 -24.69 -5.52 0.76
CA VAL A 90 -23.42 -4.77 0.71
C VAL A 90 -23.46 -3.75 -0.42
N THR A 91 -23.21 -2.50 -0.10
CA THR A 91 -23.02 -1.40 -1.06
C THR A 91 -21.55 -1.01 -1.10
N ILE A 92 -20.93 -0.99 -2.29
CA ILE A 92 -19.59 -0.48 -2.51
C ILE A 92 -19.70 0.81 -3.29
N GLU A 93 -19.32 1.90 -2.65
CA GLU A 93 -19.29 3.24 -3.24
C GLU A 93 -17.87 3.62 -3.59
N ASN A 94 -17.66 3.97 -4.87
CA ASN A 94 -16.42 4.59 -5.32
C ASN A 94 -16.57 6.11 -5.28
N ILE A 95 -15.64 6.82 -4.66
CA ILE A 95 -15.58 8.28 -4.76
C ILE A 95 -15.28 8.72 -6.20
N LYS A 96 -15.60 9.97 -6.52
CA LYS A 96 -15.43 10.50 -7.90
C LYS A 96 -13.97 10.74 -8.26
N THR A 97 -13.23 11.38 -7.36
CA THR A 97 -11.80 11.63 -7.52
C THR A 97 -11.06 11.24 -6.23
N ASN A 98 -9.78 10.89 -6.33
CA ASN A 98 -9.00 10.55 -5.15
C ASN A 98 -8.93 11.72 -4.15
N ASN A 99 -8.95 12.96 -4.65
CA ASN A 99 -8.90 14.16 -3.81
C ASN A 99 -10.20 14.38 -3.00
N ASP A 100 -11.33 13.80 -3.42
CA ASP A 100 -12.60 13.87 -2.67
C ASP A 100 -12.61 12.90 -1.47
N HIS A 101 -11.64 11.97 -1.37
CA HIS A 101 -11.71 10.89 -0.40
C HIS A 101 -11.56 11.39 1.03
N GLN A 102 -10.53 12.17 1.32
CA GLN A 102 -10.30 12.72 2.64
C GLN A 102 -11.42 13.66 3.11
N PRO A 103 -11.92 14.62 2.28
CA PRO A 103 -13.10 15.40 2.61
C PRO A 103 -14.34 14.55 2.92
N SER A 104 -14.54 13.42 2.23
CA SER A 104 -15.65 12.51 2.49
C SER A 104 -15.52 11.83 3.86
N ILE A 105 -14.31 11.44 4.27
CA ILE A 105 -14.03 10.89 5.61
C ILE A 105 -14.38 11.95 6.68
N GLU A 106 -13.88 13.17 6.49
CA GLU A 106 -14.10 14.28 7.43
C GLU A 106 -15.59 14.62 7.58
N ALA A 107 -16.33 14.67 6.48
CA ALA A 107 -17.76 14.88 6.48
C ALA A 107 -18.53 13.76 7.22
N ALA A 108 -18.17 12.50 7.00
CA ALA A 108 -18.77 11.37 7.70
C ALA A 108 -18.49 11.39 9.20
N LEU A 109 -17.25 11.70 9.60
CA LEU A 109 -16.90 11.84 11.01
C LEU A 109 -17.60 13.02 11.68
N ALA A 110 -17.68 14.16 11.02
CA ALA A 110 -18.35 15.35 11.56
C ALA A 110 -19.86 15.16 11.72
N SER A 111 -20.51 14.43 10.81
CA SER A 111 -21.95 14.13 10.88
C SER A 111 -22.28 12.97 11.82
N GLY A 112 -21.32 12.11 12.15
CA GLY A 112 -21.53 10.88 12.91
C GLY A 112 -22.37 9.85 12.14
N THR A 113 -22.43 9.94 10.80
CA THR A 113 -23.19 9.04 9.93
C THR A 113 -22.45 8.87 8.60
N GLY A 114 -22.67 7.74 7.91
CA GLY A 114 -22.05 7.49 6.61
C GLY A 114 -21.69 6.03 6.40
N PRO A 115 -20.62 5.75 5.63
CA PRO A 115 -20.16 4.39 5.37
C PRO A 115 -19.74 3.67 6.64
N ASP A 116 -20.05 2.38 6.75
CA ASP A 116 -19.64 1.52 7.88
C ASP A 116 -18.13 1.24 7.82
N ILE A 117 -17.62 1.01 6.60
CA ILE A 117 -16.22 0.74 6.31
C ILE A 117 -15.71 1.83 5.37
N ILE A 118 -14.56 2.39 5.69
CA ILE A 118 -13.87 3.33 4.81
C ILE A 118 -12.48 2.79 4.49
N GLN A 119 -12.15 2.73 3.20
CA GLN A 119 -10.79 2.49 2.77
C GLN A 119 -9.95 3.70 3.15
N MET A 120 -8.91 3.51 3.95
CA MET A 120 -7.94 4.55 4.27
C MET A 120 -6.67 4.35 3.45
N LEU A 121 -5.87 5.40 3.35
CA LEU A 121 -4.60 5.42 2.62
C LEU A 121 -3.49 5.97 3.51
N HIS A 122 -2.25 5.54 3.26
CA HIS A 122 -1.08 6.06 3.95
C HIS A 122 -1.22 5.98 5.49
N SER A 123 -0.87 7.06 6.19
CA SER A 123 -0.96 7.15 7.65
C SER A 123 -2.31 7.71 8.15
N TRP A 124 -3.37 7.71 7.33
CA TRP A 124 -4.69 8.24 7.72
C TRP A 124 -5.32 7.53 8.93
N PRO A 125 -5.07 6.22 9.21
CA PRO A 125 -5.51 5.65 10.48
C PRO A 125 -4.99 6.42 11.71
N HIS A 126 -3.79 7.04 11.65
CA HIS A 126 -3.29 7.90 12.72
C HIS A 126 -4.05 9.24 12.80
N LEU A 127 -4.46 9.80 11.65
CA LEU A 127 -5.19 11.07 11.61
C LEU A 127 -6.61 10.94 12.16
N TYR A 128 -7.27 9.82 11.84
CA TYR A 128 -8.68 9.58 12.15
C TYR A 128 -8.91 8.52 13.24
N ALA A 129 -7.89 8.17 14.02
CA ALA A 129 -7.92 7.10 15.02
C ALA A 129 -9.11 7.16 15.98
N ASP A 130 -9.49 8.38 16.39
CA ASP A 130 -10.59 8.61 17.33
C ASP A 130 -11.96 8.22 16.76
N GLY A 131 -12.09 8.25 15.43
CA GLY A 131 -13.30 7.86 14.69
C GLY A 131 -13.34 6.38 14.29
N CYS A 132 -12.27 5.60 14.53
CA CYS A 132 -12.14 4.21 14.11
C CYS A 132 -12.35 3.24 15.27
N VAL A 133 -13.02 2.13 15.00
CA VAL A 133 -13.12 0.96 15.91
C VAL A 133 -11.74 0.30 16.03
N GLU A 134 -11.44 -0.29 17.19
CA GLU A 134 -10.30 -1.17 17.35
C GLU A 134 -10.60 -2.54 16.71
N VAL A 135 -9.65 -3.02 15.90
CA VAL A 135 -9.85 -4.20 15.05
C VAL A 135 -8.71 -5.23 15.20
N ASP A 136 -8.08 -5.26 16.38
CA ASP A 136 -6.97 -6.19 16.68
C ASP A 136 -7.39 -7.65 16.43
N ASP A 137 -8.60 -8.00 16.83
CA ASP A 137 -9.17 -9.35 16.66
C ASP A 137 -9.30 -9.77 15.18
N VAL A 138 -9.49 -8.82 14.27
CA VAL A 138 -9.55 -9.05 12.82
C VAL A 138 -8.14 -9.02 12.24
N ALA A 139 -7.35 -7.98 12.56
CA ALA A 139 -6.02 -7.78 12.00
C ALA A 139 -5.07 -8.95 12.31
N GLU A 140 -5.09 -9.45 13.56
CA GLU A 140 -4.27 -10.59 13.97
C GLU A 140 -4.65 -11.90 13.27
N LYS A 141 -5.95 -12.12 13.01
CA LYS A 141 -6.40 -13.30 12.25
C LYS A 141 -5.98 -13.23 10.78
N VAL A 142 -6.01 -12.03 10.20
CA VAL A 142 -5.60 -11.79 8.81
C VAL A 142 -4.08 -11.92 8.65
N GLU A 143 -3.29 -11.53 9.62
CA GLU A 143 -1.82 -11.48 9.52
C GLU A 143 -1.18 -12.83 9.19
N GLN A 144 -1.59 -13.90 9.89
CA GLN A 144 -0.94 -15.20 9.81
C GLN A 144 -0.95 -15.84 8.42
N PRO A 145 -2.08 -15.90 7.68
CA PRO A 145 -2.13 -16.47 6.33
C PRO A 145 -1.24 -15.77 5.30
N TYR A 146 -0.84 -14.51 5.56
CA TYR A 146 0.03 -13.73 4.67
C TYR A 146 1.52 -13.77 5.07
N GLY A 147 1.89 -14.57 6.09
CA GLY A 147 3.26 -14.69 6.56
C GLY A 147 3.74 -13.50 7.39
N GLY A 148 2.84 -12.83 8.08
CA GLY A 148 3.05 -11.57 8.78
C GLY A 148 2.68 -10.36 7.91
N TYR A 149 2.70 -9.16 8.50
CA TYR A 149 2.54 -7.92 7.75
C TYR A 149 3.90 -7.30 7.42
N TYR A 150 4.02 -6.66 6.25
CA TYR A 150 5.12 -5.76 5.99
C TYR A 150 5.11 -4.61 7.00
N LYS A 151 6.30 -4.19 7.43
CA LYS A 151 6.44 -3.16 8.47
C LYS A 151 5.68 -1.88 8.14
N GLN A 152 5.75 -1.40 6.90
CA GLN A 152 5.09 -0.16 6.50
C GLN A 152 3.59 -0.21 6.76
N ILE A 153 2.86 -1.22 6.24
CA ILE A 153 1.40 -1.28 6.37
C ILE A 153 0.96 -1.60 7.79
N ARG A 154 1.74 -2.39 8.55
CA ARG A 154 1.47 -2.60 9.96
C ARG A 154 1.56 -1.32 10.76
N ASP A 155 2.66 -0.57 10.59
CA ASP A 155 2.94 0.63 11.36
C ASP A 155 1.89 1.73 11.10
N VAL A 156 1.36 1.86 9.88
CA VAL A 156 0.30 2.83 9.57
C VAL A 156 -1.07 2.43 10.13
N CYS A 157 -1.30 1.13 10.37
CA CYS A 157 -2.56 0.65 10.96
C CYS A 157 -2.57 0.68 12.48
N VAL A 158 -1.39 0.64 13.14
CA VAL A 158 -1.27 0.58 14.60
C VAL A 158 -1.10 1.97 15.20
N VAL A 159 -2.08 2.40 15.97
CA VAL A 159 -2.08 3.68 16.68
C VAL A 159 -2.13 3.43 18.17
N GLN A 160 -1.14 3.89 18.93
CA GLN A 160 -1.03 3.68 20.39
C GLN A 160 -1.13 2.20 20.78
N GLY A 161 -0.52 1.33 19.97
CA GLY A 161 -0.48 -0.11 20.23
C GLY A 161 -1.75 -0.88 19.86
N ARG A 162 -2.72 -0.26 19.18
CA ARG A 162 -3.99 -0.88 18.75
C ARG A 162 -4.20 -0.73 17.26
N TYR A 163 -4.68 -1.77 16.60
CA TYR A 163 -5.08 -1.67 15.19
C TYR A 163 -6.35 -0.81 15.04
N LYS A 164 -6.24 0.27 14.28
CA LYS A 164 -7.36 1.16 13.93
C LYS A 164 -7.89 0.94 12.51
N ALA A 165 -7.22 0.10 11.75
CA ALA A 165 -7.65 -0.39 10.45
C ALA A 165 -7.03 -1.78 10.21
N VAL A 166 -7.65 -2.55 9.33
CA VAL A 166 -7.13 -3.85 8.88
C VAL A 166 -6.30 -3.63 7.63
N PRO A 167 -5.01 -4.02 7.62
CA PRO A 167 -4.18 -3.98 6.41
C PRO A 167 -4.83 -4.73 5.24
N HIS A 168 -4.92 -4.09 4.07
CA HIS A 168 -5.56 -4.70 2.90
C HIS A 168 -4.59 -4.90 1.74
N GLU A 169 -3.96 -3.86 1.24
CA GLU A 169 -3.06 -3.91 0.09
C GLU A 169 -1.93 -2.90 0.19
N ILE A 170 -0.85 -3.19 -0.52
CA ILE A 170 0.22 -2.24 -0.80
C ILE A 170 0.26 -2.03 -2.32
N ARG A 171 0.24 -0.77 -2.76
CA ARG A 171 0.45 -0.41 -4.16
C ARG A 171 1.91 -0.04 -4.37
N PRO A 172 2.68 -0.90 -5.02
CA PRO A 172 4.09 -0.65 -5.28
C PRO A 172 4.26 0.33 -6.43
N PHE A 173 5.23 1.24 -6.31
CA PHE A 173 5.60 2.16 -7.36
C PHE A 173 6.93 1.74 -7.97
N ALA A 174 7.04 1.86 -9.29
CA ALA A 174 8.27 1.67 -10.05
C ALA A 174 8.37 2.71 -11.16
N MET A 175 9.55 2.97 -11.65
CA MET A 175 9.72 3.80 -12.83
C MET A 175 9.20 3.04 -14.05
N ASN A 176 8.13 3.56 -14.67
CA ASN A 176 7.60 3.08 -15.94
C ASN A 176 8.27 3.89 -17.06
N TYR A 177 8.92 3.24 -18.02
CA TYR A 177 9.66 3.96 -19.04
C TYR A 177 9.56 3.33 -20.42
N ARG A 178 9.80 4.14 -21.47
CA ARG A 178 9.88 3.74 -22.87
C ARG A 178 11.27 3.24 -23.18
N GLU A 179 11.48 1.92 -23.10
CA GLU A 179 12.79 1.30 -23.35
C GLU A 179 13.33 1.64 -24.73
N ASP A 180 12.49 1.68 -25.74
CA ASP A 180 12.87 2.03 -27.11
C ASP A 180 13.43 3.45 -27.19
N TRP A 181 12.79 4.44 -26.56
CA TRP A 181 13.27 5.82 -26.56
C TRP A 181 14.55 6.00 -25.74
N PHE A 182 14.69 5.25 -24.66
CA PHE A 182 15.92 5.23 -23.88
C PHE A 182 17.09 4.70 -24.69
N LYS A 183 16.91 3.60 -25.45
CA LYS A 183 17.92 3.04 -26.37
C LYS A 183 18.29 4.00 -27.49
N GLU A 184 17.34 4.74 -28.05
CA GLU A 184 17.59 5.73 -29.10
C GLU A 184 18.55 6.84 -28.66
N VAL A 185 18.61 7.17 -27.36
CA VAL A 185 19.55 8.14 -26.79
C VAL A 185 20.77 7.48 -26.14
N GLY A 186 21.00 6.18 -26.40
CA GLY A 186 22.19 5.43 -25.98
C GLY A 186 22.12 4.82 -24.59
N ALA A 187 20.95 4.77 -23.95
CA ALA A 187 20.80 4.12 -22.64
C ALA A 187 20.45 2.64 -22.78
N GLU A 188 21.42 1.76 -22.57
CA GLU A 188 21.23 0.30 -22.57
C GLU A 188 20.56 -0.21 -21.28
N LYS A 189 20.62 0.57 -20.21
CA LYS A 189 20.04 0.28 -18.90
C LYS A 189 19.32 1.50 -18.36
N PHE A 190 18.37 1.27 -17.45
CA PHE A 190 17.77 2.34 -16.70
C PHE A 190 18.79 3.00 -15.75
N PRO A 191 18.79 4.33 -15.60
CA PRO A 191 19.70 5.06 -14.71
C PRO A 191 19.64 4.58 -13.26
N GLU A 192 20.79 4.37 -12.63
CA GLU A 192 20.89 3.92 -11.25
C GLU A 192 20.83 5.07 -10.25
N THR A 193 21.26 6.27 -10.67
CA THR A 193 21.35 7.46 -9.83
C THR A 193 20.50 8.61 -10.39
N TRP A 194 20.11 9.56 -9.51
CA TRP A 194 19.39 10.76 -9.95
C TRP A 194 20.19 11.62 -10.94
N GLU A 195 21.51 11.62 -10.85
CA GLU A 195 22.34 12.38 -11.78
C GLU A 195 22.32 11.74 -13.18
N GLU A 196 22.49 10.42 -13.28
CA GLU A 196 22.32 9.70 -14.55
C GLU A 196 20.92 9.88 -15.13
N PHE A 197 19.90 9.84 -14.28
CA PHE A 197 18.50 10.05 -14.66
C PHE A 197 18.29 11.46 -15.23
N ARG A 198 18.85 12.48 -14.58
CA ARG A 198 18.78 13.86 -15.06
C ARG A 198 19.45 14.04 -16.43
N GLN A 199 20.68 13.50 -16.58
CA GLN A 199 21.41 13.59 -17.84
C GLN A 199 20.66 12.93 -18.98
N LEU A 200 20.11 11.74 -18.76
CA LEU A 200 19.32 11.03 -19.75
C LEU A 200 18.00 11.76 -20.07
N GLY A 201 17.34 12.26 -19.03
CA GLY A 201 16.09 13.01 -19.17
C GLY A 201 16.24 14.28 -20.00
N LYS A 202 17.39 14.96 -19.87
CA LYS A 202 17.72 16.11 -20.71
C LYS A 202 17.78 15.73 -22.18
N LEU A 203 18.51 14.64 -22.52
CA LEU A 203 18.61 14.17 -23.91
C LEU A 203 17.22 13.82 -24.49
N LEU A 204 16.36 13.19 -23.69
CA LEU A 204 15.01 12.85 -24.12
C LEU A 204 14.11 14.07 -24.25
N LYS A 205 14.19 15.03 -23.31
CA LYS A 205 13.42 16.29 -23.39
C LYS A 205 13.82 17.12 -24.60
N ASP A 206 15.12 17.18 -24.93
CA ASP A 206 15.63 17.87 -26.14
C ASP A 206 15.08 17.25 -27.42
N GLN A 207 14.63 16.00 -27.40
CA GLN A 207 13.92 15.31 -28.50
C GLN A 207 12.39 15.43 -28.41
N GLY A 208 11.84 16.25 -27.50
CA GLY A 208 10.41 16.41 -27.30
C GLY A 208 9.77 15.24 -26.54
N ARG A 209 10.55 14.46 -25.78
CA ARG A 209 10.10 13.27 -25.02
C ARG A 209 10.45 13.40 -23.52
N PRO A 210 9.92 14.44 -22.82
CA PRO A 210 10.26 14.69 -21.43
C PRO A 210 9.88 13.51 -20.54
N PHE A 211 10.43 13.47 -19.33
CA PHE A 211 9.85 12.71 -18.22
C PHE A 211 8.58 13.42 -17.75
N GLY A 212 7.69 12.70 -17.09
CA GLY A 212 6.51 13.27 -16.48
C GLY A 212 6.34 12.77 -15.06
N GLN A 213 5.98 13.67 -14.15
CA GLN A 213 5.67 13.32 -12.79
C GLN A 213 4.71 14.33 -12.18
N THR A 214 3.84 13.85 -11.31
CA THR A 214 2.95 14.70 -10.53
C THR A 214 3.73 15.40 -9.43
N LEU A 215 3.69 16.71 -9.41
CA LEU A 215 4.26 17.56 -8.35
C LEU A 215 3.20 18.57 -7.84
N GLY A 216 1.92 18.26 -8.07
CA GLY A 216 0.76 18.95 -7.52
C GLY A 216 0.15 18.21 -6.34
N HIS A 217 -1.06 18.60 -5.94
CA HIS A 217 -1.80 17.98 -4.84
C HIS A 217 -2.52 16.70 -5.30
N ALA A 218 -1.77 15.67 -5.66
CA ALA A 218 -2.28 14.33 -5.94
C ALA A 218 -2.08 13.43 -4.73
N VAL A 219 -3.12 12.68 -4.36
CA VAL A 219 -3.17 11.93 -3.08
C VAL A 219 -2.13 10.81 -3.03
N THR A 220 -1.84 10.17 -4.17
CA THR A 220 -0.96 8.99 -4.24
C THR A 220 0.38 9.27 -4.90
N ASP A 221 0.39 9.85 -6.10
CA ASP A 221 1.58 9.95 -6.95
C ASP A 221 2.61 10.96 -6.44
N ALA A 222 2.16 12.13 -5.99
CA ALA A 222 3.09 13.16 -5.54
C ALA A 222 3.86 12.76 -4.27
N PRO A 223 3.22 12.24 -3.20
CA PRO A 223 3.93 11.73 -2.04
C PRO A 223 4.84 10.53 -2.37
N ALA A 224 4.36 9.59 -3.20
CA ALA A 224 5.14 8.41 -3.59
C ALA A 224 6.44 8.77 -4.32
N PHE A 225 6.50 9.93 -4.98
CA PHE A 225 7.69 10.44 -5.63
C PHE A 225 8.55 11.32 -4.71
N VAL A 226 7.95 12.31 -4.06
CA VAL A 226 8.68 13.38 -3.37
C VAL A 226 9.36 12.88 -2.08
N TYR A 227 8.69 12.04 -1.28
CA TYR A 227 9.27 11.56 -0.03
C TYR A 227 10.48 10.65 -0.24
N PRO A 228 10.43 9.58 -1.08
CA PRO A 228 11.60 8.77 -1.37
C PRO A 228 12.74 9.59 -2.00
N TYR A 229 12.40 10.56 -2.85
CA TYR A 229 13.36 11.47 -3.43
C TYR A 229 14.10 12.27 -2.35
N LEU A 230 13.38 12.94 -1.45
CA LEU A 230 13.95 13.68 -0.31
C LEU A 230 14.86 12.79 0.53
N TRP A 231 14.37 11.61 0.93
CA TRP A 231 15.13 10.64 1.74
C TRP A 231 16.40 10.16 1.04
N SER A 232 16.37 10.02 -0.29
CA SER A 232 17.52 9.56 -1.08
C SER A 232 18.70 10.54 -1.03
N PHE A 233 18.44 11.81 -0.75
CA PHE A 233 19.46 12.82 -0.48
C PHE A 233 19.87 12.89 1.00
N GLY A 234 19.14 12.23 1.90
CA GLY A 234 19.34 12.31 3.35
C GLY A 234 18.48 13.38 4.04
N GLY A 235 17.68 14.11 3.26
CA GLY A 235 16.69 15.05 3.81
C GLY A 235 15.53 14.32 4.48
N LYS A 236 14.92 14.93 5.48
CA LYS A 236 13.84 14.35 6.29
C LYS A 236 12.91 15.42 6.82
N GLU A 237 11.67 15.04 7.03
CA GLU A 237 10.66 15.91 7.62
C GLU A 237 10.90 16.08 9.12
N VAL A 238 11.15 14.96 9.82
CA VAL A 238 11.37 14.88 11.26
C VAL A 238 12.51 13.93 11.58
N GLU A 239 13.07 14.05 12.78
CA GLU A 239 14.04 13.10 13.34
C GLU A 239 13.38 11.77 13.71
N GLU A 240 14.19 10.77 14.12
CA GLU A 240 13.74 9.45 14.57
C GLU A 240 12.74 9.49 15.74
N ASP A 241 12.76 10.58 16.53
CA ASP A 241 11.82 10.78 17.62
C ASP A 241 10.38 11.07 17.16
N GLY A 242 10.18 11.31 15.85
CA GLY A 242 8.87 11.66 15.25
C GLY A 242 8.29 13.00 15.72
N LYS A 243 9.10 13.88 16.28
CA LYS A 243 8.69 15.16 16.90
C LYS A 243 9.54 16.34 16.46
N THR A 244 10.85 16.15 16.41
CA THR A 244 11.80 17.22 16.08
C THR A 244 11.79 17.47 14.57
N VAL A 245 11.33 18.65 14.14
CA VAL A 245 11.34 19.03 12.71
C VAL A 245 12.77 19.13 12.20
N ALA A 246 13.10 18.40 11.14
CA ALA A 246 14.45 18.22 10.61
C ALA A 246 14.60 18.64 9.13
N LEU A 247 13.59 19.35 8.59
CA LEU A 247 13.57 19.69 7.16
C LEU A 247 14.67 20.72 6.77
N ASP A 248 15.10 21.59 7.70
CA ASP A 248 16.16 22.57 7.45
C ASP A 248 17.54 21.91 7.63
N SER A 249 18.01 21.29 6.57
CA SER A 249 19.30 20.61 6.55
C SER A 249 20.05 20.84 5.23
N PRO A 250 21.38 20.67 5.20
CA PRO A 250 22.16 20.72 3.96
C PRO A 250 21.68 19.70 2.92
N GLU A 251 21.28 18.50 3.36
CA GLU A 251 20.79 17.41 2.51
C GLU A 251 19.46 17.78 1.86
N THR A 252 18.55 18.39 2.61
CA THR A 252 17.29 18.92 2.05
C THR A 252 17.55 20.04 1.06
N LEU A 253 18.49 20.95 1.36
CA LEU A 253 18.85 22.03 0.43
C LEU A 253 19.38 21.43 -0.88
N GLN A 254 20.30 20.46 -0.81
CA GLN A 254 20.82 19.76 -1.96
C GLN A 254 19.71 19.09 -2.78
N ALA A 255 18.78 18.40 -2.12
CA ALA A 255 17.64 17.75 -2.76
C ALA A 255 16.77 18.76 -3.52
N VAL A 256 16.45 19.91 -2.91
CA VAL A 256 15.60 20.92 -3.52
C VAL A 256 16.31 21.63 -4.68
N GLU A 257 17.59 21.96 -4.54
CA GLU A 257 18.40 22.57 -5.62
C GLU A 257 18.51 21.60 -6.81
N PHE A 258 18.75 20.31 -6.55
CA PHE A 258 18.82 19.31 -7.60
C PHE A 258 17.47 19.11 -8.29
N MET A 259 16.36 19.10 -7.56
CA MET A 259 15.01 18.99 -8.14
C MET A 259 14.70 20.16 -9.06
N VAL A 260 15.08 21.39 -8.72
CA VAL A 260 14.89 22.57 -9.59
C VAL A 260 15.57 22.36 -10.94
N ALA A 261 16.80 21.87 -10.93
CA ALA A 261 17.55 21.59 -12.16
C ALA A 261 16.93 20.41 -12.93
N LEU A 262 16.66 19.30 -12.23
CA LEU A 262 16.06 18.10 -12.82
C LEU A 262 14.70 18.40 -13.47
N TRP A 263 13.83 19.17 -12.78
CA TRP A 263 12.52 19.54 -13.27
C TRP A 263 12.62 20.34 -14.57
N LYS A 264 13.44 21.37 -14.56
CA LYS A 264 13.63 22.22 -15.73
C LYS A 264 14.25 21.47 -16.90
N GLU A 265 15.22 20.60 -16.67
CA GLU A 265 16.00 19.97 -17.72
C GLU A 265 15.36 18.70 -18.28
N ALA A 266 14.59 17.97 -17.48
CA ALA A 266 14.13 16.62 -17.84
C ALA A 266 12.62 16.44 -17.84
N PHE A 267 11.86 17.16 -17.01
CA PHE A 267 10.43 16.92 -16.83
C PHE A 267 9.54 17.79 -17.72
N ASP A 268 8.31 17.32 -17.94
CA ASP A 268 7.18 18.13 -18.42
C ASP A 268 6.73 19.03 -17.27
N GLU A 269 6.86 20.34 -17.46
CA GLU A 269 6.60 21.33 -16.42
C GLU A 269 5.10 21.42 -16.05
N THR A 270 4.19 20.92 -16.90
CA THR A 270 2.75 20.85 -16.59
C THR A 270 2.42 19.90 -15.46
N GLY A 271 3.36 19.04 -15.03
CA GLY A 271 3.23 18.12 -13.89
C GLY A 271 2.86 18.78 -12.56
N LEU A 272 3.05 20.09 -12.42
CA LEU A 272 2.58 20.88 -11.29
C LEU A 272 1.05 20.93 -11.13
N ALA A 273 0.32 20.72 -12.23
CA ALA A 273 -1.14 20.73 -12.25
C ALA A 273 -1.75 19.33 -12.41
N TRP A 274 -0.93 18.27 -12.34
CA TRP A 274 -1.38 16.91 -12.56
C TRP A 274 -2.02 16.32 -11.31
N GLU A 275 -3.04 15.50 -11.55
CA GLU A 275 -3.68 14.59 -10.60
C GLU A 275 -3.17 13.15 -10.81
N ASP A 276 -3.57 12.20 -9.96
CA ASP A 276 -3.16 10.79 -10.00
C ASP A 276 -3.41 10.05 -11.34
N VAL A 277 -4.30 10.55 -12.20
CA VAL A 277 -4.58 9.98 -13.52
C VAL A 277 -3.81 10.64 -14.66
N SER A 278 -3.15 11.78 -14.40
CA SER A 278 -2.58 12.62 -15.45
C SER A 278 -1.33 12.02 -16.07
N ASN A 279 -0.42 11.48 -15.26
CA ASN A 279 0.78 10.79 -15.71
C ASN A 279 0.45 9.54 -16.55
N ASN A 280 -0.58 8.76 -16.13
CA ASN A 280 -1.07 7.61 -16.89
C ASN A 280 -1.52 8.04 -18.30
N ARG A 281 -2.31 9.10 -18.38
CA ARG A 281 -2.78 9.66 -19.66
C ARG A 281 -1.61 10.15 -20.51
N ALA A 282 -0.71 10.95 -19.95
CA ALA A 282 0.45 11.48 -20.66
C ALA A 282 1.35 10.37 -21.21
N PHE A 283 1.56 9.29 -20.43
CA PHE A 283 2.37 8.15 -20.86
C PHE A 283 1.66 7.34 -21.97
N LEU A 284 0.40 7.02 -21.80
CA LEU A 284 -0.39 6.24 -22.76
C LEU A 284 -0.59 6.99 -24.10
N THR A 285 -0.65 8.32 -24.05
CA THR A 285 -0.67 9.17 -25.26
C THR A 285 0.72 9.50 -25.78
N GLN A 286 1.77 8.92 -25.20
CA GLN A 286 3.15 9.05 -25.64
C GLN A 286 3.70 10.49 -25.56
N GLN A 287 3.19 11.30 -24.64
CA GLN A 287 3.68 12.65 -24.38
C GLN A 287 4.94 12.66 -23.51
N ILE A 288 5.09 11.62 -22.66
CA ILE A 288 6.22 11.48 -21.76
C ILE A 288 6.91 10.12 -21.95
N SER A 289 8.19 10.07 -21.64
CA SER A 289 9.04 8.88 -21.80
C SER A 289 9.21 8.05 -20.53
N CYS A 290 9.00 8.64 -19.36
CA CYS A 290 9.16 8.00 -18.05
C CYS A 290 8.28 8.67 -17.00
N THR A 291 7.78 7.85 -16.04
CA THR A 291 7.07 8.33 -14.85
C THR A 291 7.19 7.29 -13.73
N LEU A 292 7.20 7.71 -12.47
CA LEU A 292 7.00 6.82 -11.32
C LEU A 292 5.51 6.53 -11.18
N ASN A 293 5.13 5.26 -11.26
CA ASN A 293 3.72 4.83 -11.22
C ASN A 293 3.62 3.35 -10.83
N PRO A 294 2.48 2.89 -10.32
CA PRO A 294 2.19 1.46 -10.27
C PRO A 294 2.09 0.84 -11.68
N ILE A 295 1.75 -0.44 -11.76
CA ILE A 295 1.65 -1.21 -13.02
C ILE A 295 0.48 -0.77 -13.93
N SER A 296 -0.40 0.11 -13.49
CA SER A 296 -1.65 0.47 -14.18
C SER A 296 -1.46 0.95 -15.63
N ILE A 297 -0.38 1.68 -15.91
CA ILE A 297 -0.02 2.12 -17.26
C ILE A 297 0.20 0.91 -18.18
N TYR A 298 1.00 -0.04 -17.73
CA TYR A 298 1.29 -1.25 -18.49
C TYR A 298 0.04 -2.11 -18.66
N PHE A 299 -0.78 -2.24 -17.61
CA PHE A 299 -2.04 -2.96 -17.65
C PHE A 299 -2.98 -2.41 -18.74
N ILE A 300 -3.20 -1.09 -18.77
CA ILE A 300 -4.04 -0.44 -19.79
C ILE A 300 -3.42 -0.56 -21.18
N ALA A 301 -2.11 -0.38 -21.29
CA ALA A 301 -1.43 -0.52 -22.58
C ALA A 301 -1.59 -1.94 -23.17
N LYS A 302 -1.51 -3.01 -22.35
CA LYS A 302 -1.75 -4.38 -22.82
C LYS A 302 -3.10 -4.55 -23.49
N GLN A 303 -4.12 -3.89 -22.98
CA GLN A 303 -5.49 -4.00 -23.48
C GLN A 303 -5.77 -3.12 -24.69
N GLN A 304 -5.26 -1.87 -24.66
CA GLN A 304 -5.64 -0.84 -25.65
C GLN A 304 -4.60 -0.62 -26.74
N ASN A 305 -3.33 -0.86 -26.44
CA ASN A 305 -2.20 -0.64 -27.37
C ASN A 305 -1.08 -1.66 -27.09
N PRO A 306 -1.20 -2.91 -27.56
CA PRO A 306 -0.19 -3.96 -27.33
C PRO A 306 1.20 -3.61 -27.86
N ASP A 307 1.29 -2.77 -28.90
CA ASP A 307 2.56 -2.29 -29.44
C ASP A 307 3.29 -1.36 -28.46
N LEU A 308 2.56 -0.48 -27.81
CA LEU A 308 3.08 0.34 -26.73
C LEU A 308 3.49 -0.54 -25.53
N ALA A 309 2.64 -1.49 -25.14
CA ALA A 309 2.93 -2.37 -24.01
C ALA A 309 4.27 -3.11 -24.15
N ARG A 310 4.62 -3.55 -25.35
CA ARG A 310 5.92 -4.22 -25.63
C ARG A 310 7.14 -3.31 -25.41
N ARG A 311 6.95 -2.00 -25.42
CA ARG A 311 8.00 -0.97 -25.26
C ARG A 311 8.08 -0.41 -23.85
N ILE A 312 7.13 -0.77 -22.97
CA ILE A 312 7.11 -0.36 -21.57
C ILE A 312 7.99 -1.31 -20.77
N HIS A 313 8.91 -0.76 -20.00
CA HIS A 313 9.68 -1.48 -19.01
C HIS A 313 9.58 -0.81 -17.65
N HIS A 314 10.01 -1.53 -16.61
CA HIS A 314 9.96 -1.06 -15.24
C HIS A 314 11.35 -1.14 -14.61
N ALA A 315 11.64 -0.18 -13.75
CA ALA A 315 12.89 -0.12 -13.00
C ALA A 315 12.64 0.41 -11.59
N ALA A 316 13.58 0.14 -10.69
CA ALA A 316 13.58 0.78 -9.39
C ALA A 316 13.77 2.30 -9.51
N ILE A 317 13.27 3.06 -8.54
CA ILE A 317 13.55 4.50 -8.44
C ILE A 317 15.07 4.74 -8.34
N PRO A 318 15.64 5.78 -8.97
CA PRO A 318 17.06 6.07 -8.86
C PRO A 318 17.54 6.29 -7.42
N ALA A 319 18.79 5.97 -7.14
CA ALA A 319 19.41 6.25 -5.84
C ALA A 319 19.96 7.68 -5.78
N GLY A 320 19.88 8.29 -4.61
CA GLY A 320 20.61 9.50 -4.25
C GLY A 320 21.83 9.20 -3.38
N PRO A 321 22.51 10.25 -2.87
CA PRO A 321 23.70 10.10 -2.03
C PRO A 321 23.48 9.25 -0.77
N ALA A 322 22.28 9.29 -0.17
CA ALA A 322 21.92 8.53 1.02
C ALA A 322 21.36 7.13 0.70
N GLY A 323 21.19 6.79 -0.58
CA GLY A 323 20.70 5.50 -1.03
C GLY A 323 19.40 5.55 -1.81
N ARG A 324 18.71 4.41 -1.87
CA ARG A 324 17.44 4.23 -2.57
C ARG A 324 16.36 3.97 -1.54
N PHE A 325 15.24 4.69 -1.64
CA PHE A 325 14.09 4.59 -0.75
C PHE A 325 12.81 4.39 -1.56
N GLN A 326 11.78 3.89 -0.89
CA GLN A 326 10.46 3.63 -1.46
C GLN A 326 9.38 4.13 -0.49
N ALA A 327 8.37 4.80 -0.99
CA ALA A 327 7.12 5.05 -0.29
C ALA A 327 6.00 4.41 -1.10
N ASN A 328 5.57 3.22 -0.69
CA ASN A 328 4.40 2.60 -1.31
C ASN A 328 3.13 3.24 -0.76
N VAL A 329 2.09 3.29 -1.57
CA VAL A 329 0.76 3.64 -1.08
C VAL A 329 0.16 2.42 -0.41
N THR A 330 -0.11 2.51 0.88
CA THR A 330 -0.84 1.49 1.64
C THR A 330 -2.35 1.76 1.57
N SER A 331 -3.14 0.73 1.69
CA SER A 331 -4.60 0.81 1.73
C SER A 331 -5.13 -0.14 2.79
N GLU A 332 -5.98 0.38 3.66
CA GLU A 332 -6.49 -0.25 4.86
C GLU A 332 -8.00 -0.10 4.98
N HIS A 333 -8.67 -1.07 5.58
CA HIS A 333 -10.10 -0.99 5.88
C HIS A 333 -10.32 -0.58 7.33
N ALA A 334 -10.81 0.65 7.55
CA ALA A 334 -11.23 1.13 8.86
C ALA A 334 -12.75 0.95 9.05
N ILE A 335 -13.16 0.47 10.21
CA ILE A 335 -14.55 0.42 10.62
C ILE A 335 -14.84 1.66 11.46
N MET A 336 -15.89 2.38 11.09
CA MET A 336 -16.20 3.66 11.71
C MET A 336 -16.98 3.47 13.03
N LYS A 337 -16.63 4.23 14.08
CA LYS A 337 -17.28 4.13 15.41
C LYS A 337 -18.78 4.44 15.41
N TYR A 338 -19.25 5.27 14.48
CA TYR A 338 -20.67 5.56 14.34
C TYR A 338 -21.47 4.42 13.68
N SER A 339 -20.78 3.44 13.08
CA SER A 339 -21.46 2.29 12.46
C SER A 339 -22.20 1.46 13.49
N GLN A 340 -23.44 1.13 13.15
CA GLN A 340 -24.26 0.19 13.92
C GLN A 340 -24.01 -1.27 13.48
N ASN A 341 -23.15 -1.48 12.47
CA ASN A 341 -22.93 -2.75 11.79
C ASN A 341 -21.47 -3.24 11.96
N ALA A 342 -20.77 -2.79 13.02
CA ALA A 342 -19.34 -3.07 13.19
C ALA A 342 -18.98 -4.56 13.13
N GLU A 343 -19.79 -5.45 13.71
CA GLU A 343 -19.54 -6.89 13.65
C GLU A 343 -19.74 -7.46 12.24
N ALA A 344 -20.77 -7.00 11.51
CA ALA A 344 -20.94 -7.38 10.11
C ALA A 344 -19.78 -6.88 9.24
N ALA A 345 -19.27 -5.68 9.55
CA ALA A 345 -18.10 -5.13 8.89
C ALA A 345 -16.83 -5.96 9.14
N LYS A 346 -16.60 -6.42 10.38
CA LYS A 346 -15.48 -7.32 10.72
C LYS A 346 -15.55 -8.64 9.95
N GLU A 347 -16.72 -9.28 9.95
CA GLU A 347 -16.93 -10.53 9.23
C GLU A 347 -16.78 -10.37 7.72
N PHE A 348 -17.22 -9.24 7.15
CA PHE A 348 -17.02 -8.94 5.75
C PHE A 348 -15.54 -8.74 5.40
N ILE A 349 -14.79 -8.02 6.23
CA ILE A 349 -13.34 -7.85 6.05
C ILE A 349 -12.62 -9.20 6.14
N LEU A 350 -12.97 -10.05 7.13
CA LEU A 350 -12.41 -11.40 7.26
C LEU A 350 -12.70 -12.24 6.00
N PHE A 351 -13.90 -12.14 5.43
CA PHE A 351 -14.24 -12.85 4.20
C PHE A 351 -13.41 -12.35 3.01
N LEU A 352 -13.24 -11.05 2.85
CA LEU A 352 -12.42 -10.48 1.77
C LEU A 352 -10.96 -10.87 1.91
N MET A 353 -10.46 -10.92 3.14
CA MET A 353 -9.06 -11.23 3.47
C MET A 353 -8.79 -12.73 3.63
N ASP A 354 -9.80 -13.60 3.53
CA ASP A 354 -9.56 -15.03 3.39
C ASP A 354 -8.73 -15.30 2.12
N THR A 355 -7.65 -16.07 2.24
CA THR A 355 -6.71 -16.25 1.13
C THR A 355 -7.36 -16.83 -0.13
N SER A 356 -8.42 -17.64 0.01
CA SER A 356 -9.16 -18.21 -1.13
C SER A 356 -9.95 -17.16 -1.91
N ASN A 357 -10.37 -16.08 -1.27
CA ASN A 357 -11.03 -14.94 -1.88
C ASN A 357 -10.02 -13.88 -2.30
N TYR A 358 -9.11 -13.53 -1.39
CA TYR A 358 -8.12 -12.49 -1.62
C TYR A 358 -7.25 -12.78 -2.85
N TYR A 359 -6.75 -14.00 -3.02
CA TYR A 359 -5.90 -14.31 -4.17
C TYR A 359 -6.65 -14.29 -5.51
N LYS A 360 -7.97 -14.48 -5.56
CA LYS A 360 -8.75 -14.23 -6.78
C LYS A 360 -8.74 -12.76 -7.16
N TRP A 361 -8.94 -11.89 -6.17
CA TRP A 361 -8.86 -10.43 -6.35
C TRP A 361 -7.43 -9.99 -6.70
N PHE A 362 -6.43 -10.55 -6.03
CA PHE A 362 -5.02 -10.30 -6.27
C PHE A 362 -4.59 -10.67 -7.70
N GLU A 363 -5.03 -11.82 -8.20
CA GLU A 363 -4.71 -12.26 -9.56
C GLU A 363 -5.22 -11.29 -10.63
N VAL A 364 -6.44 -10.78 -10.50
CA VAL A 364 -7.01 -9.85 -11.47
C VAL A 364 -6.44 -8.45 -11.35
N SER A 365 -5.75 -8.12 -10.25
CA SER A 365 -5.01 -6.87 -10.09
C SER A 365 -3.69 -6.84 -10.86
N GLU A 366 -3.19 -8.00 -11.32
CA GLU A 366 -2.01 -8.17 -12.17
C GLU A 366 -0.76 -7.40 -11.69
N GLY A 367 -0.51 -7.37 -10.38
CA GLY A 367 0.64 -6.70 -9.78
C GLY A 367 0.42 -5.23 -9.44
N PHE A 368 -0.77 -4.68 -9.67
CA PHE A 368 -1.13 -3.34 -9.18
C PHE A 368 -1.16 -3.28 -7.66
N SER A 369 -1.59 -4.38 -7.04
CA SER A 369 -1.65 -4.54 -5.59
C SER A 369 -0.77 -5.70 -5.14
N LEU A 370 -0.02 -5.51 -4.07
CA LEU A 370 0.62 -6.56 -3.29
C LEU A 370 -0.26 -6.90 -2.10
N ALA A 371 -0.20 -8.15 -1.62
CA ALA A 371 -0.81 -8.48 -0.35
C ALA A 371 -0.12 -7.76 0.81
N PRO A 372 -0.78 -7.62 1.96
CA PRO A 372 -0.22 -6.88 3.09
C PRO A 372 0.98 -7.55 3.76
N GLY A 373 1.32 -8.77 3.36
CA GLY A 373 2.47 -9.55 3.83
C GLY A 373 3.09 -10.39 2.74
N PRO A 374 4.26 -11.03 3.00
CA PRO A 374 5.11 -11.66 1.98
C PRO A 374 4.54 -12.95 1.38
N GLY A 375 3.46 -13.49 1.91
CA GLY A 375 2.86 -14.75 1.42
C GLY A 375 2.54 -14.77 -0.07
N HIS A 376 2.30 -13.60 -0.69
CA HIS A 376 2.04 -13.49 -2.13
C HIS A 376 3.29 -13.62 -3.01
N GLU A 377 4.49 -13.48 -2.46
CA GLU A 377 5.74 -13.47 -3.24
C GLU A 377 6.01 -14.79 -3.97
N THR A 378 5.42 -15.88 -3.48
CA THR A 378 5.49 -17.20 -4.11
C THR A 378 4.30 -17.50 -5.03
N HIS A 379 3.36 -16.55 -5.19
CA HIS A 379 2.15 -16.78 -5.97
C HIS A 379 2.46 -16.96 -7.47
N PRO A 380 1.86 -17.95 -8.17
CA PRO A 380 2.14 -18.23 -9.59
C PRO A 380 1.88 -17.07 -10.54
N MET A 381 1.06 -16.09 -10.15
CA MET A 381 0.77 -14.91 -10.96
C MET A 381 2.04 -14.21 -11.43
N TRP A 382 3.08 -14.12 -10.59
CA TRP A 382 4.33 -13.45 -10.90
C TRP A 382 5.10 -14.05 -12.09
N HIS A 383 4.81 -15.30 -12.42
CA HIS A 383 5.43 -16.00 -13.56
C HIS A 383 4.61 -15.89 -14.85
N LYS A 384 3.40 -15.30 -14.81
CA LYS A 384 2.56 -15.13 -16.02
C LYS A 384 3.10 -14.06 -16.97
N ASP A 385 3.76 -13.05 -16.44
CA ASP A 385 4.34 -11.93 -17.21
C ASP A 385 5.65 -11.45 -16.58
N PRO A 386 6.81 -11.61 -17.28
CA PRO A 386 8.11 -11.20 -16.73
C PRO A 386 8.19 -9.70 -16.39
N ARG A 387 7.36 -8.85 -17.01
CA ARG A 387 7.38 -7.41 -16.80
C ARG A 387 6.83 -6.98 -15.45
N ILE A 388 5.98 -7.81 -14.83
CA ILE A 388 5.44 -7.50 -13.50
C ILE A 388 6.34 -8.03 -12.36
N LEU A 389 7.31 -8.88 -12.68
CA LEU A 389 8.13 -9.56 -11.67
C LEU A 389 8.88 -8.58 -10.76
N GLY A 390 9.33 -7.44 -11.29
CA GLY A 390 10.04 -6.41 -10.53
C GLY A 390 9.21 -5.72 -9.44
N PHE A 391 7.90 -5.90 -9.45
CA PHE A 391 7.03 -5.34 -8.40
C PHE A 391 6.88 -6.25 -7.18
N LYS A 392 7.16 -7.53 -7.32
CA LYS A 392 6.91 -8.59 -6.33
C LYS A 392 7.47 -8.28 -4.93
N ASP A 393 8.69 -7.79 -4.85
CA ASP A 393 9.44 -7.63 -3.60
C ASP A 393 9.40 -6.19 -3.05
N LEU A 394 8.68 -5.27 -3.72
CA LEU A 394 8.66 -3.85 -3.35
C LEU A 394 7.94 -3.57 -2.02
N GLY A 395 7.13 -4.49 -1.52
CA GLY A 395 6.49 -4.39 -0.22
C GLY A 395 7.47 -4.24 0.94
N ASN A 396 8.62 -4.93 0.87
CA ASN A 396 9.67 -4.88 1.89
C ASN A 396 10.42 -3.54 1.96
N LEU A 397 10.45 -2.78 0.85
CA LEU A 397 11.25 -1.57 0.72
C LEU A 397 10.52 -0.32 1.21
N GLY A 398 9.20 -0.41 1.37
CA GLY A 398 8.35 0.72 1.73
C GLY A 398 8.69 1.32 3.10
N ARG A 399 8.67 2.65 3.15
CA ARG A 399 8.75 3.43 4.39
C ARG A 399 7.46 4.22 4.56
N ALA A 400 6.98 4.30 5.79
CA ALA A 400 5.84 5.15 6.11
C ALA A 400 6.23 6.62 6.08
N ILE A 401 5.27 7.49 5.79
CA ILE A 401 5.44 8.94 5.90
C ILE A 401 5.75 9.28 7.36
N GLY A 402 6.67 10.22 7.56
CA GLY A 402 7.30 10.52 8.85
C GLY A 402 8.67 9.86 9.03
N HIS A 403 9.08 8.96 8.10
CA HIS A 403 10.43 8.34 8.14
C HIS A 403 11.54 9.42 8.20
N PRO A 404 12.58 9.25 9.08
CA PRO A 404 12.94 8.08 9.89
C PRO A 404 12.12 7.91 11.18
N GLY A 405 11.34 8.90 11.60
CA GLY A 405 10.39 8.75 12.71
C GLY A 405 9.25 7.78 12.38
N PRO A 406 8.46 7.38 13.39
CA PRO A 406 7.29 6.54 13.19
C PRO A 406 6.17 7.30 12.49
N PRO A 407 5.23 6.61 11.81
CA PRO A 407 3.99 7.23 11.38
C PRO A 407 3.25 7.80 12.61
N SER A 408 2.65 8.96 12.43
CA SER A 408 1.99 9.69 13.51
C SER A 408 0.86 10.55 12.98
N ARG A 409 0.00 11.06 13.87
CA ARG A 409 -1.02 12.05 13.50
C ARG A 409 -0.39 13.27 12.82
N ASN A 410 0.73 13.75 13.35
CA ASN A 410 1.41 14.93 12.81
C ASN A 410 1.98 14.68 11.41
N ALA A 411 2.61 13.52 11.18
CA ALA A 411 3.09 13.14 9.85
C ALA A 411 1.94 12.98 8.86
N ALA A 412 0.82 12.37 9.28
CA ALA A 412 -0.37 12.24 8.46
C ALA A 412 -1.01 13.60 8.13
N GLU A 413 -1.00 14.55 9.08
CA GLU A 413 -1.49 15.91 8.84
C GLU A 413 -0.57 16.70 7.89
N ALA A 414 0.76 16.56 8.03
CA ALA A 414 1.73 17.18 7.14
C ALA A 414 1.58 16.64 5.69
N LEU A 415 1.36 15.34 5.54
CA LEU A 415 1.05 14.70 4.27
C LEU A 415 -0.25 15.24 3.67
N SER A 416 -1.34 15.26 4.45
CA SER A 416 -2.66 15.71 4.00
C SER A 416 -2.68 17.17 3.57
N LYS A 417 -1.76 17.97 4.10
CA LYS A 417 -1.53 19.37 3.69
C LYS A 417 -0.48 19.53 2.59
N TYR A 418 0.05 18.42 2.06
CA TYR A 418 1.07 18.38 1.00
C TYR A 418 2.33 19.19 1.30
N LEU A 419 2.72 19.37 2.59
CA LEU A 419 3.76 20.34 2.96
C LEU A 419 5.12 20.06 2.31
N ILE A 420 5.53 18.78 2.26
CA ILE A 420 6.80 18.42 1.61
C ILE A 420 6.70 18.56 0.08
N VAL A 421 5.56 18.19 -0.52
CA VAL A 421 5.32 18.39 -1.96
C VAL A 421 5.42 19.87 -2.31
N ASP A 422 4.79 20.73 -1.52
CA ASP A 422 4.78 22.18 -1.76
C ASP A 422 6.16 22.82 -1.64
N VAL A 423 7.05 22.31 -0.78
CA VAL A 423 8.44 22.79 -0.72
C VAL A 423 9.12 22.64 -2.09
N PHE A 424 8.98 21.47 -2.72
CA PHE A 424 9.54 21.23 -4.05
C PHE A 424 8.79 22.01 -5.15
N ALA A 425 7.45 22.01 -5.10
CA ALA A 425 6.62 22.72 -6.07
C ALA A 425 6.91 24.22 -6.10
N ARG A 426 7.06 24.87 -4.94
CA ARG A 426 7.43 26.29 -4.83
C ARG A 426 8.81 26.57 -5.40
N ALA A 427 9.78 25.70 -5.12
CA ALA A 427 11.14 25.86 -5.62
C ALA A 427 11.20 25.75 -7.15
N VAL A 428 10.55 24.74 -7.75
CA VAL A 428 10.54 24.59 -9.24
C VAL A 428 9.75 25.69 -9.94
N GLN A 429 8.84 26.37 -9.22
CA GLN A 429 8.13 27.57 -9.71
C GLN A 429 8.94 28.87 -9.56
N GLY A 430 10.18 28.80 -9.06
CA GLY A 430 11.10 29.93 -9.03
C GLY A 430 11.29 30.58 -7.66
N GLU A 431 10.67 30.06 -6.59
CA GLU A 431 11.06 30.47 -5.24
C GLU A 431 12.47 29.93 -4.92
N THR A 432 13.28 30.68 -4.21
CA THR A 432 14.62 30.16 -3.87
C THR A 432 14.50 28.95 -2.95
N PRO A 433 15.31 27.87 -3.12
CA PRO A 433 15.27 26.67 -2.32
C PRO A 433 15.25 26.95 -0.81
N LYS A 434 16.09 27.86 -0.34
CA LYS A 434 16.13 28.27 1.10
C LYS A 434 14.80 28.86 1.58
N LYS A 435 14.12 29.67 0.77
CA LYS A 435 12.82 30.24 1.16
C LYS A 435 11.73 29.17 1.17
N ALA A 436 11.68 28.29 0.17
CA ALA A 436 10.75 27.21 0.12
C ALA A 436 10.90 26.26 1.33
N ILE A 437 12.14 25.90 1.68
CA ILE A 437 12.44 25.11 2.88
C ILE A 437 12.01 25.83 4.16
N ALA A 438 12.36 27.11 4.30
CA ALA A 438 11.98 27.90 5.48
C ALA A 438 10.45 27.98 5.65
N TRP A 439 9.70 28.11 4.54
CA TRP A 439 8.25 28.02 4.58
C TRP A 439 7.78 26.64 5.09
N GLY A 440 8.29 25.54 4.51
CA GLY A 440 7.96 24.19 4.95
C GLY A 440 8.25 23.94 6.44
N VAL A 441 9.41 24.38 6.93
CA VAL A 441 9.77 24.31 8.35
C VAL A 441 8.76 25.04 9.24
N ASN A 442 8.35 26.25 8.82
CA ASN A 442 7.38 27.02 9.58
C ASN A 442 6.01 26.34 9.63
N GLU A 443 5.55 25.76 8.53
CA GLU A 443 4.29 25.01 8.50
C GLU A 443 4.38 23.73 9.35
N LEU A 444 5.45 22.96 9.21
CA LEU A 444 5.67 21.74 10.02
C LEU A 444 5.72 22.07 11.53
N ARG A 445 6.37 23.16 11.93
CA ARG A 445 6.41 23.58 13.34
C ARG A 445 5.04 23.91 13.93
N LYS A 446 4.06 24.32 13.11
CA LYS A 446 2.68 24.51 13.58
C LYS A 446 2.01 23.18 13.95
N ILE A 447 2.33 22.11 13.21
CA ILE A 447 1.78 20.76 13.40
C ILE A 447 2.51 20.04 14.55
N TYR A 448 3.84 20.06 14.55
CA TYR A 448 4.67 19.30 15.49
C TYR A 448 4.85 19.95 16.87
N LYS A 449 4.30 21.16 17.08
CA LYS A 449 4.29 21.83 18.39
C LYS A 449 3.05 21.55 19.23
N SER A 450 2.03 20.92 18.64
CA SER A 450 0.73 20.64 19.28
C SER A 450 0.75 19.36 20.11
#